data_07fb992837a9991469ea50b48ed08dc1
#
_entry.id   07fb992837a9991469ea50b48ed08dc1
#
_cell.length_a   1.000
_cell.length_b   1.000
_cell.length_c   1.000
_cell.angle_alpha   90.00
_cell.angle_beta   90.00
_cell.angle_gamma   90.00
#
_symmetry.space_group_name_H-M   'P 1'
#
loop_
_entity.id
_entity.type
_entity.pdbx_description
1 polymer ?
#
loop_
_entity_poly.entity_id
_entity_poly.type
_entity_poly.pdbx_seq_one_letter_code
_entity_poly.pdbx_strand_id
1 'polypeptide(L)'
;MMGFAPPKITGIPLPETPKKEGSYKLDSSSFDDKSIIPKYFALQNYSPRHPQPRTAPFLQNRHESGYLEFNGEHSLLSPFSKFESEISESDPKLIHIRCTDNNKYWVRKSSDSNHIVPTATKKEDNRSKSSCTLFQPIYDAKHKAYCFRHVQLGYELFRDKTNRLLARETGKPDSEREDAYGVFTKVIDWNSLCVFPKRVTLKGFNGRYLRYEGKYLQVTGVNNHPSLIHEIYPQKDGNLKIKNLDSGRFWIYDPDWIVATAGDGNRDDPKLLFRPVSLHDNVVFFHSLGNTAICAIISVDNKENCLNATESDPTEETQFKVSEDYVLQRRKIDKMQYKLENGRIYGERVWSVAKGYAINKTEKPDKIKFTFSFEDKRNKKWTSIFAKQFEATKIFNAEFPSIKDGEVIKGNTIGGPYTWRETDDKDKILMSCNSTITVPPKSKVKVNVVVKRGFCEVPFSYTQIETSLEGRNNTQSYNDGVFTGVNSYQFQITTDKVALPV
;
A
#
# COMPACT_ATOMS: atom_id res chain seq x y z
N MET A 1 9.62 40.83 39.99
CA MET A 1 10.26 40.11 38.90
C MET A 1 10.14 38.62 39.23
N MET A 2 9.28 37.91 38.55
CA MET A 2 9.16 36.45 38.68
C MET A 2 9.99 35.81 37.62
N GLY A 3 11.10 35.16 38.02
CA GLY A 3 11.92 34.38 37.11
C GLY A 3 11.23 33.06 36.74
N PHE A 4 10.85 32.93 35.48
CA PHE A 4 10.40 31.64 34.95
C PHE A 4 11.64 30.84 34.54
N ALA A 5 11.86 29.72 35.19
CA ALA A 5 12.79 28.74 34.64
C ALA A 5 12.14 28.16 33.38
N PRO A 6 12.85 28.06 32.26
CA PRO A 6 12.32 27.41 31.06
C PRO A 6 11.98 25.96 31.40
N PRO A 7 10.85 25.42 30.90
CA PRO A 7 10.51 24.03 31.13
C PRO A 7 11.60 23.14 30.55
N LYS A 8 12.16 22.23 31.36
CA LYS A 8 13.00 21.14 30.86
C LYS A 8 12.15 20.32 29.89
N ILE A 9 12.48 20.41 28.61
CA ILE A 9 11.89 19.57 27.56
C ILE A 9 12.45 18.17 27.78
N THR A 10 11.72 17.33 28.49
CA THR A 10 11.96 15.88 28.43
C THR A 10 11.58 15.45 27.01
N GLY A 11 12.55 14.98 26.26
CA GLY A 11 12.37 14.52 24.89
C GLY A 11 11.23 13.50 24.85
N ILE A 12 10.15 13.85 24.16
CA ILE A 12 9.02 12.95 23.91
C ILE A 12 9.55 11.90 22.93
N PRO A 13 9.52 10.59 23.27
CA PRO A 13 9.81 9.57 22.27
C PRO A 13 8.80 9.77 21.13
N LEU A 14 9.28 9.76 19.90
CA LEU A 14 8.39 9.58 18.75
C LEU A 14 7.60 8.30 19.01
N PRO A 15 6.29 8.22 18.66
CA PRO A 15 5.67 6.92 18.51
C PRO A 15 6.60 6.13 17.59
N GLU A 16 7.03 4.96 18.06
CA GLU A 16 7.88 4.10 17.26
C GLU A 16 7.17 3.96 15.92
N THR A 17 7.83 4.39 14.86
CA THR A 17 7.46 3.94 13.52
C THR A 17 7.35 2.43 13.65
N PRO A 18 6.31 1.78 13.08
CA PRO A 18 6.27 0.33 13.06
C PRO A 18 7.66 -0.12 12.63
N LYS A 19 8.31 -0.91 13.50
CA LYS A 19 9.68 -1.40 13.30
C LYS A 19 9.74 -1.85 11.85
N LYS A 20 10.78 -1.44 11.10
CA LYS A 20 11.09 -2.07 9.82
C LYS A 20 10.98 -3.56 10.09
N GLU A 21 9.93 -4.18 9.57
CA GLU A 21 9.83 -5.63 9.58
C GLU A 21 11.11 -6.12 8.92
N GLY A 22 11.87 -6.88 9.70
CA GLY A 22 13.19 -7.32 9.33
C GLY A 22 13.14 -7.99 7.97
N SER A 23 14.23 -7.89 7.26
CA SER A 23 14.48 -8.63 6.02
C SER A 23 13.97 -10.06 6.19
N TYR A 24 12.83 -10.37 5.58
CA TYR A 24 12.36 -11.75 5.51
C TYR A 24 13.39 -12.50 4.65
N LYS A 25 14.28 -13.24 5.32
CA LYS A 25 14.87 -14.39 4.66
C LYS A 25 13.70 -15.27 4.28
N LEU A 26 13.52 -15.51 3.00
CA LEU A 26 12.67 -16.56 2.49
C LEU A 26 13.26 -17.89 2.99
N ASP A 27 12.85 -18.29 4.18
CA ASP A 27 13.04 -19.64 4.65
C ASP A 27 11.99 -20.48 3.91
N SER A 28 12.42 -21.37 3.05
CA SER A 28 11.54 -22.25 2.27
C SER A 28 10.64 -23.13 3.15
N SER A 29 10.90 -23.18 4.47
CA SER A 29 10.09 -23.86 5.47
C SER A 29 8.89 -23.07 5.98
N SER A 30 8.76 -21.75 5.70
CA SER A 30 7.69 -20.89 6.23
C SER A 30 6.43 -20.84 5.33
N PHE A 31 6.36 -21.62 4.26
CA PHE A 31 5.21 -21.69 3.37
C PHE A 31 4.00 -22.47 3.95
N ASP A 32 4.10 -23.05 5.13
CA ASP A 32 3.02 -23.87 5.71
C ASP A 32 2.11 -23.14 6.71
N ASP A 33 2.42 -21.91 7.14
CA ASP A 33 1.48 -21.10 7.94
C ASP A 33 0.56 -20.24 7.05
N LYS A 34 -0.17 -20.91 6.16
CA LYS A 34 -1.08 -20.31 5.16
C LYS A 34 -2.39 -19.78 5.74
N SER A 35 -2.51 -19.66 7.04
CA SER A 35 -3.73 -19.18 7.70
C SER A 35 -3.81 -17.65 7.82
N ILE A 36 -2.71 -16.93 7.56
CA ILE A 36 -2.62 -15.48 7.77
C ILE A 36 -2.89 -14.73 6.47
N ILE A 37 -3.91 -13.87 6.47
CA ILE A 37 -4.15 -12.93 5.37
C ILE A 37 -3.04 -11.86 5.38
N PRO A 38 -2.38 -11.59 4.23
CA PRO A 38 -1.41 -10.49 4.13
C PRO A 38 -2.03 -9.15 4.52
N LYS A 39 -1.22 -8.25 5.09
CA LYS A 39 -1.70 -6.91 5.45
C LYS A 39 -2.34 -6.18 4.27
N TYR A 40 -1.70 -6.22 3.11
CA TYR A 40 -2.25 -5.69 1.86
C TYR A 40 -2.45 -6.83 0.87
N PHE A 41 -3.63 -6.94 0.31
CA PHE A 41 -3.97 -8.04 -0.57
C PHE A 41 -4.99 -7.65 -1.64
N ALA A 42 -5.07 -8.49 -2.66
CA ALA A 42 -6.15 -8.50 -3.64
C ALA A 42 -6.87 -9.86 -3.61
N LEU A 43 -8.12 -9.87 -4.04
CA LEU A 43 -8.93 -11.08 -4.12
C LEU A 43 -9.28 -11.40 -5.56
N GLN A 44 -8.92 -12.61 -6.00
CA GLN A 44 -9.31 -13.14 -7.30
C GLN A 44 -10.40 -14.18 -7.11
N ASN A 45 -11.44 -14.10 -7.93
CA ASN A 45 -12.49 -15.13 -7.94
C ASN A 45 -11.89 -16.49 -8.29
N TYR A 46 -12.25 -17.53 -7.55
CA TYR A 46 -11.77 -18.89 -7.76
C TYR A 46 -12.93 -19.89 -7.80
N SER A 47 -12.94 -20.74 -8.81
CA SER A 47 -13.88 -21.85 -8.90
C SER A 47 -13.13 -23.18 -8.88
N PRO A 48 -13.45 -24.08 -7.94
CA PRO A 48 -12.86 -25.43 -7.92
C PRO A 48 -13.16 -26.25 -9.17
N ARG A 49 -14.30 -25.99 -9.84
CA ARG A 49 -14.69 -26.69 -11.08
C ARG A 49 -13.92 -26.19 -12.31
N HIS A 50 -13.46 -24.93 -12.26
CA HIS A 50 -12.66 -24.30 -13.30
C HIS A 50 -11.43 -23.66 -12.67
N PRO A 51 -10.43 -24.45 -12.23
CA PRO A 51 -9.32 -23.95 -11.41
C PRO A 51 -8.42 -22.96 -12.13
N GLN A 52 -8.55 -22.79 -13.42
CA GLN A 52 -7.76 -21.86 -14.23
C GLN A 52 -8.57 -21.07 -15.27
N PRO A 53 -9.48 -20.19 -14.90
CA PRO A 53 -9.81 -19.12 -15.83
C PRO A 53 -8.66 -18.11 -15.75
N ARG A 54 -7.84 -18.00 -16.81
CA ARG A 54 -6.81 -16.96 -16.94
C ARG A 54 -7.36 -15.55 -16.78
N THR A 55 -8.66 -15.41 -16.92
CA THR A 55 -9.41 -14.18 -16.87
C THR A 55 -10.31 -14.06 -15.66
N ALA A 56 -10.05 -14.83 -14.57
CA ALA A 56 -10.87 -14.72 -13.37
C ALA A 56 -10.82 -13.29 -12.83
N PRO A 57 -11.98 -12.64 -12.64
CA PRO A 57 -12.03 -11.26 -12.26
C PRO A 57 -11.53 -11.05 -10.83
N PHE A 58 -10.97 -9.86 -10.57
CA PHE A 58 -10.59 -9.41 -9.25
C PHE A 58 -11.74 -8.66 -8.59
N LEU A 59 -11.82 -8.78 -7.27
CA LEU A 59 -12.74 -7.97 -6.48
C LEU A 59 -12.27 -6.51 -6.48
N GLN A 60 -13.19 -5.58 -6.72
CA GLN A 60 -12.89 -4.16 -6.83
C GLN A 60 -13.93 -3.32 -6.11
N ASN A 61 -13.48 -2.22 -5.52
CA ASN A 61 -14.37 -1.16 -5.08
C ASN A 61 -14.85 -0.35 -6.29
N ARG A 62 -16.15 -0.39 -6.58
CA ARG A 62 -16.76 0.32 -7.70
C ARG A 62 -17.45 1.58 -7.21
N HIS A 63 -16.80 2.73 -7.40
CA HIS A 63 -17.32 4.02 -6.94
C HIS A 63 -18.66 4.37 -7.57
N GLU A 64 -18.87 4.03 -8.86
CA GLU A 64 -20.10 4.35 -9.58
C GLU A 64 -21.32 3.58 -9.03
N SER A 65 -21.12 2.31 -8.65
CA SER A 65 -22.20 1.49 -8.09
C SER A 65 -22.26 1.54 -6.57
N GLY A 66 -21.15 1.91 -5.89
CA GLY A 66 -21.01 1.85 -4.45
C GLY A 66 -20.88 0.44 -3.88
N TYR A 67 -20.61 -0.56 -4.73
CA TYR A 67 -20.48 -1.97 -4.35
C TYR A 67 -19.06 -2.50 -4.52
N LEU A 68 -18.80 -3.60 -3.85
CA LEU A 68 -17.66 -4.47 -4.12
C LEU A 68 -18.07 -5.46 -5.21
N GLU A 69 -17.39 -5.43 -6.35
CA GLU A 69 -17.76 -6.23 -7.52
C GLU A 69 -16.57 -6.99 -8.10
N PHE A 70 -16.78 -8.25 -8.47
CA PHE A 70 -15.81 -9.00 -9.26
C PHE A 70 -15.90 -8.55 -10.72
N ASN A 71 -14.96 -7.71 -11.11
CA ASN A 71 -14.97 -7.07 -12.41
C ASN A 71 -13.61 -7.23 -13.11
N GLY A 72 -13.64 -7.41 -14.42
CA GLY A 72 -12.43 -7.53 -15.25
C GLY A 72 -11.99 -6.21 -15.91
N GLU A 73 -12.63 -5.07 -15.59
CA GLU A 73 -12.35 -3.80 -16.28
C GLU A 73 -11.00 -3.21 -15.88
N HIS A 74 -10.69 -3.21 -14.59
CA HIS A 74 -9.43 -2.67 -14.09
C HIS A 74 -8.36 -3.74 -13.90
N SER A 75 -7.11 -3.31 -13.96
CA SER A 75 -5.95 -4.16 -13.66
C SER A 75 -5.92 -4.58 -12.19
N LEU A 76 -5.32 -5.73 -11.89
CA LEU A 76 -4.95 -6.16 -10.53
C LEU A 76 -4.19 -5.06 -9.78
N LEU A 77 -3.32 -4.31 -10.46
CA LEU A 77 -2.51 -3.22 -9.88
C LEU A 77 -3.32 -1.93 -9.62
N SER A 78 -4.62 -1.92 -9.94
CA SER A 78 -5.47 -0.79 -9.62
C SER A 78 -5.66 -0.64 -8.11
N PRO A 79 -5.62 0.58 -7.53
CA PRO A 79 -5.89 0.79 -6.12
C PRO A 79 -7.29 0.33 -5.70
N PHE A 80 -8.23 0.23 -6.64
CA PHE A 80 -9.58 -0.30 -6.39
C PHE A 80 -9.59 -1.80 -6.05
N SER A 81 -8.54 -2.54 -6.42
CA SER A 81 -8.37 -3.97 -6.11
C SER A 81 -7.55 -4.20 -4.84
N LYS A 82 -7.02 -3.13 -4.22
CA LYS A 82 -6.15 -3.22 -3.04
C LYS A 82 -6.95 -3.10 -1.76
N PHE A 83 -6.87 -4.14 -0.95
CA PHE A 83 -7.49 -4.19 0.38
C PHE A 83 -6.43 -4.26 1.48
N GLU A 84 -6.77 -3.76 2.66
CA GLU A 84 -5.95 -3.90 3.86
C GLU A 84 -6.70 -4.74 4.89
N SER A 85 -6.03 -5.72 5.47
CA SER A 85 -6.50 -6.47 6.63
C SER A 85 -5.96 -5.83 7.91
N GLU A 86 -6.86 -5.57 8.86
CA GLU A 86 -6.51 -5.13 10.21
C GLU A 86 -7.03 -6.15 11.21
N ILE A 87 -6.13 -6.78 11.98
CA ILE A 87 -6.51 -7.79 12.98
C ILE A 87 -7.38 -7.11 14.05
N SER A 88 -8.46 -7.78 14.46
CA SER A 88 -9.31 -7.31 15.56
C SER A 88 -8.57 -7.35 16.88
N GLU A 89 -8.71 -6.32 17.70
CA GLU A 89 -8.15 -6.28 19.05
C GLU A 89 -8.88 -7.24 20.01
N SER A 90 -10.14 -7.58 19.72
CA SER A 90 -10.96 -8.44 20.54
C SER A 90 -10.78 -9.94 20.25
N ASP A 91 -10.35 -10.31 19.04
CA ASP A 91 -10.18 -11.70 18.61
C ASP A 91 -9.18 -11.79 17.44
N PRO A 92 -7.97 -12.34 17.63
CA PRO A 92 -6.92 -12.38 16.60
C PRO A 92 -7.26 -13.27 15.38
N LYS A 93 -8.34 -14.07 15.45
CA LYS A 93 -8.84 -14.87 14.32
C LYS A 93 -9.74 -14.06 13.39
N LEU A 94 -10.09 -12.84 13.77
CA LEU A 94 -10.98 -11.96 13.04
C LEU A 94 -10.22 -10.75 12.49
N ILE A 95 -10.67 -10.27 11.35
CA ILE A 95 -10.09 -9.10 10.70
C ILE A 95 -11.17 -8.10 10.32
N HIS A 96 -10.79 -6.84 10.26
CA HIS A 96 -11.49 -5.81 9.51
C HIS A 96 -10.82 -5.68 8.14
N ILE A 97 -11.62 -5.51 7.10
CA ILE A 97 -11.12 -5.33 5.74
C ILE A 97 -11.46 -3.91 5.28
N ARG A 98 -10.45 -3.20 4.79
CA ARG A 98 -10.56 -1.82 4.34
C ARG A 98 -10.16 -1.69 2.87
N CYS A 99 -10.91 -0.92 2.10
CA CYS A 99 -10.50 -0.47 0.78
C CYS A 99 -9.51 0.68 0.92
N THR A 100 -8.34 0.58 0.29
CA THR A 100 -7.28 1.59 0.46
C THR A 100 -7.50 2.85 -0.38
N ASP A 101 -8.31 2.76 -1.41
CA ASP A 101 -8.64 3.85 -2.34
C ASP A 101 -9.61 4.88 -1.77
N ASN A 102 -10.50 4.46 -0.86
CA ASN A 102 -11.49 5.33 -0.21
C ASN A 102 -11.42 5.31 1.33
N ASN A 103 -10.52 4.52 1.90
CA ASN A 103 -10.33 4.38 3.35
C ASN A 103 -11.57 3.92 4.13
N LYS A 104 -12.49 3.18 3.48
CA LYS A 104 -13.71 2.66 4.12
C LYS A 104 -13.59 1.17 4.39
N TYR A 105 -14.15 0.75 5.53
CA TYR A 105 -14.23 -0.66 5.91
C TYR A 105 -15.43 -1.34 5.26
N TRP A 106 -15.26 -2.62 4.98
CA TRP A 106 -16.33 -3.49 4.56
C TRP A 106 -17.35 -3.64 5.66
N VAL A 107 -18.61 -3.51 5.28
CA VAL A 107 -19.73 -3.60 6.20
C VAL A 107 -20.96 -4.11 5.44
N ARG A 108 -21.90 -4.71 6.16
CA ARG A 108 -23.23 -5.00 5.61
C ARG A 108 -23.92 -3.72 5.17
N LYS A 109 -24.53 -3.70 3.99
CA LYS A 109 -25.13 -2.48 3.41
C LYS A 109 -26.25 -1.91 4.26
N SER A 110 -27.15 -2.77 4.76
CA SER A 110 -28.26 -2.39 5.65
C SER A 110 -28.82 -3.64 6.36
N SER A 111 -29.76 -3.45 7.31
CA SER A 111 -30.49 -4.54 7.94
C SER A 111 -31.26 -5.40 6.96
N ASP A 112 -31.65 -4.87 5.81
CA ASP A 112 -32.49 -5.51 4.81
C ASP A 112 -31.71 -6.04 3.61
N SER A 113 -30.40 -5.81 3.60
CA SER A 113 -29.50 -6.23 2.50
C SER A 113 -28.25 -6.90 3.02
N ASN A 114 -27.97 -8.10 2.55
CA ASN A 114 -26.75 -8.84 2.90
C ASN A 114 -25.56 -8.54 1.96
N HIS A 115 -25.67 -7.55 1.08
CA HIS A 115 -24.53 -7.10 0.30
C HIS A 115 -23.46 -6.49 1.22
N ILE A 116 -22.20 -6.72 0.88
CA ILE A 116 -21.07 -6.13 1.56
C ILE A 116 -20.58 -4.95 0.74
N VAL A 117 -20.47 -3.80 1.41
CA VAL A 117 -20.11 -2.52 0.77
C VAL A 117 -19.00 -1.82 1.57
N PRO A 118 -18.15 -1.02 0.92
CA PRO A 118 -17.04 -0.32 1.59
C PRO A 118 -17.47 1.09 2.03
N THR A 119 -18.32 1.18 3.05
CA THR A 119 -18.92 2.47 3.48
C THR A 119 -18.66 2.83 4.94
N ALA A 120 -18.24 1.87 5.79
CA ALA A 120 -18.00 2.18 7.20
C ALA A 120 -16.72 3.01 7.37
N THR A 121 -16.84 4.12 8.11
CA THR A 121 -15.71 5.04 8.38
C THR A 121 -14.85 4.61 9.56
N LYS A 122 -15.36 3.71 10.40
CA LYS A 122 -14.71 3.21 11.63
C LYS A 122 -14.91 1.71 11.75
N LYS A 123 -14.00 1.06 12.45
CA LYS A 123 -14.14 -0.34 12.87
C LYS A 123 -15.28 -0.48 13.89
N GLU A 124 -16.05 -1.56 13.81
CA GLU A 124 -17.06 -1.93 14.78
C GLU A 124 -16.90 -3.41 15.15
N ASP A 125 -16.43 -3.66 16.38
CA ASP A 125 -16.21 -5.01 16.92
C ASP A 125 -17.47 -5.64 17.53
N ASN A 126 -18.53 -4.86 17.73
CA ASN A 126 -19.76 -5.40 18.31
C ASN A 126 -20.48 -6.31 17.31
N ARG A 127 -20.42 -7.61 17.60
CA ARG A 127 -20.96 -8.70 16.75
C ARG A 127 -22.49 -8.69 16.62
N SER A 128 -23.20 -7.94 17.48
CA SER A 128 -24.67 -7.84 17.46
C SER A 128 -25.17 -6.67 16.60
N LYS A 129 -24.31 -5.73 16.22
CA LYS A 129 -24.71 -4.57 15.44
C LYS A 129 -24.65 -4.87 13.94
N SER A 130 -25.62 -4.35 13.19
CA SER A 130 -25.62 -4.41 11.72
C SER A 130 -24.42 -3.66 11.08
N SER A 131 -23.82 -2.73 11.82
CA SER A 131 -22.59 -2.00 11.46
C SER A 131 -21.30 -2.77 11.76
N CYS A 132 -21.38 -4.04 12.22
CA CYS A 132 -20.20 -4.89 12.47
C CYS A 132 -19.33 -4.99 11.21
N THR A 133 -18.02 -4.77 11.39
CA THR A 133 -17.04 -4.81 10.28
C THR A 133 -16.08 -6.00 10.38
N LEU A 134 -16.43 -6.99 11.22
CA LEU A 134 -15.62 -8.18 11.46
C LEU A 134 -15.88 -9.27 10.41
N PHE A 135 -14.77 -9.85 9.91
CA PHE A 135 -14.78 -11.00 9.02
C PHE A 135 -13.85 -12.07 9.54
N GLN A 136 -14.25 -13.33 9.37
CA GLN A 136 -13.42 -14.49 9.64
C GLN A 136 -12.88 -15.06 8.33
N PRO A 137 -11.56 -14.98 8.08
CA PRO A 137 -10.95 -15.71 6.97
C PRO A 137 -10.88 -17.20 7.31
N ILE A 138 -11.25 -18.05 6.36
CA ILE A 138 -11.25 -19.52 6.49
C ILE A 138 -10.46 -20.08 5.32
N TYR A 139 -9.31 -20.68 5.59
CA TYR A 139 -8.49 -21.30 4.56
C TYR A 139 -8.96 -22.73 4.29
N ASP A 140 -9.22 -23.02 3.02
CA ASP A 140 -9.50 -24.36 2.53
C ASP A 140 -8.24 -24.95 1.89
N ALA A 141 -7.61 -25.89 2.59
CA ALA A 141 -6.36 -26.51 2.15
C ALA A 141 -6.56 -27.38 0.88
N LYS A 142 -7.74 -27.97 0.68
CA LYS A 142 -8.05 -28.78 -0.50
C LYS A 142 -8.01 -27.94 -1.78
N HIS A 143 -8.58 -26.75 -1.73
CA HIS A 143 -8.68 -25.87 -2.89
C HIS A 143 -7.56 -24.81 -2.92
N LYS A 144 -6.72 -24.73 -1.88
CA LYS A 144 -5.71 -23.69 -1.68
C LYS A 144 -6.30 -22.30 -1.89
N ALA A 145 -7.42 -22.01 -1.24
CA ALA A 145 -8.23 -20.83 -1.40
C ALA A 145 -8.87 -20.41 -0.08
N TYR A 146 -9.41 -19.21 -0.02
CA TYR A 146 -10.05 -18.66 1.17
C TYR A 146 -11.54 -18.48 0.96
N CYS A 147 -12.31 -18.73 2.04
CA CYS A 147 -13.65 -18.23 2.25
C CYS A 147 -13.60 -17.14 3.31
N PHE A 148 -14.48 -16.17 3.22
CA PHE A 148 -14.66 -15.16 4.25
C PHE A 148 -16.06 -15.25 4.82
N ARG A 149 -16.20 -15.19 6.15
CA ARG A 149 -17.49 -15.20 6.84
C ARG A 149 -17.71 -13.84 7.50
N HIS A 150 -18.85 -13.21 7.23
CA HIS A 150 -19.27 -12.00 7.96
C HIS A 150 -19.73 -12.41 9.37
N VAL A 151 -19.09 -11.88 10.41
CA VAL A 151 -19.25 -12.37 11.79
C VAL A 151 -20.66 -12.14 12.33
N GLN A 152 -21.25 -10.95 12.12
CA GLN A 152 -22.59 -10.62 12.61
C GLN A 152 -23.69 -11.50 11.98
N LEU A 153 -23.56 -11.86 10.71
CA LEU A 153 -24.53 -12.71 10.01
C LEU A 153 -24.24 -14.20 10.20
N GLY A 154 -23.01 -14.60 10.48
CA GLY A 154 -22.56 -15.98 10.43
C GLY A 154 -22.50 -16.56 9.01
N TYR A 155 -22.66 -15.74 7.98
CA TYR A 155 -22.78 -16.12 6.58
C TYR A 155 -21.47 -15.96 5.84
N GLU A 156 -21.23 -16.84 4.88
CA GLU A 156 -20.07 -16.76 3.99
C GLU A 156 -20.29 -15.78 2.85
N LEU A 157 -19.19 -15.22 2.32
CA LEU A 157 -19.22 -14.26 1.23
C LEU A 157 -19.28 -14.97 -0.13
N PHE A 158 -20.17 -14.51 -0.98
CA PHE A 158 -20.43 -15.03 -2.32
C PHE A 158 -20.40 -13.91 -3.36
N ARG A 159 -20.22 -14.29 -4.60
CA ARG A 159 -20.49 -13.46 -5.76
C ARG A 159 -21.93 -13.71 -6.23
N ASP A 160 -22.76 -12.67 -6.28
CA ASP A 160 -24.11 -12.78 -6.82
C ASP A 160 -24.12 -12.75 -8.38
N LYS A 161 -25.33 -12.89 -8.97
CA LYS A 161 -25.51 -12.88 -10.44
C LYS A 161 -25.10 -11.56 -11.10
N THR A 162 -24.99 -10.47 -10.33
CA THR A 162 -24.54 -9.15 -10.78
C THR A 162 -23.05 -8.89 -10.49
N ASN A 163 -22.31 -9.94 -10.12
CA ASN A 163 -20.91 -9.91 -9.72
C ASN A 163 -20.60 -9.17 -8.41
N ARG A 164 -21.61 -8.83 -7.61
CA ARG A 164 -21.46 -8.11 -6.34
C ARG A 164 -21.16 -9.05 -5.18
N LEU A 165 -20.47 -8.54 -4.18
CA LEU A 165 -20.16 -9.29 -2.97
C LEU A 165 -21.35 -9.31 -2.03
N LEU A 166 -21.80 -10.52 -1.65
CA LEU A 166 -22.98 -10.78 -0.85
C LEU A 166 -22.66 -11.80 0.25
N ALA A 167 -23.17 -11.61 1.47
CA ALA A 167 -23.13 -12.63 2.52
C ALA A 167 -24.39 -13.52 2.42
N ARG A 168 -24.18 -14.84 2.36
CA ARG A 168 -25.28 -15.82 2.19
C ARG A 168 -25.10 -16.98 3.14
N GLU A 169 -26.23 -17.49 3.66
CA GLU A 169 -26.28 -18.69 4.52
C GLU A 169 -25.75 -19.92 3.77
N THR A 170 -24.80 -20.61 4.38
CA THR A 170 -24.27 -21.87 3.85
C THR A 170 -25.15 -23.03 4.29
N GLY A 171 -25.42 -23.97 3.39
CA GLY A 171 -26.13 -25.22 3.72
C GLY A 171 -27.56 -25.34 3.24
N LYS A 172 -28.20 -24.30 2.70
CA LYS A 172 -29.49 -24.49 2.02
C LYS A 172 -29.28 -25.06 0.62
N PRO A 173 -29.89 -26.19 0.28
CA PRO A 173 -29.88 -26.71 -1.07
C PRO A 173 -30.76 -25.80 -1.93
N ASP A 174 -30.16 -24.95 -2.75
CA ASP A 174 -30.87 -24.29 -3.84
C ASP A 174 -30.72 -25.13 -5.11
N SER A 175 -31.81 -25.32 -5.81
CA SER A 175 -31.83 -25.86 -7.16
C SER A 175 -31.08 -24.98 -8.17
N GLU A 176 -30.62 -23.79 -7.73
CA GLU A 176 -29.75 -22.84 -8.44
C GLU A 176 -28.25 -23.01 -8.12
N ARG A 177 -27.85 -24.07 -7.40
CA ARG A 177 -26.46 -24.35 -7.01
C ARG A 177 -25.52 -24.73 -8.15
N GLU A 178 -26.00 -24.84 -9.36
CA GLU A 178 -25.09 -25.02 -10.50
C GLU A 178 -24.11 -23.86 -10.69
N ASP A 179 -24.41 -22.67 -10.14
CA ASP A 179 -23.56 -21.47 -10.16
C ASP A 179 -22.86 -21.21 -8.81
N ALA A 180 -22.43 -22.22 -8.07
CA ALA A 180 -21.61 -22.06 -6.86
C ALA A 180 -20.20 -21.45 -7.16
N TYR A 181 -20.16 -20.46 -8.03
CA TYR A 181 -18.94 -19.75 -8.48
C TYR A 181 -18.45 -18.71 -7.48
N GLY A 182 -18.81 -18.76 -6.21
CA GLY A 182 -18.67 -17.57 -5.43
C GLY A 182 -18.04 -17.65 -4.06
N VAL A 183 -17.83 -18.86 -3.50
CA VAL A 183 -17.37 -18.96 -2.10
C VAL A 183 -15.87 -18.77 -1.97
N PHE A 184 -15.10 -19.28 -2.92
CA PHE A 184 -13.66 -19.31 -2.82
C PHE A 184 -12.99 -18.14 -3.53
N THR A 185 -11.96 -17.59 -2.88
CA THR A 185 -11.10 -16.56 -3.46
C THR A 185 -9.64 -16.93 -3.28
N LYS A 186 -8.84 -16.63 -4.29
CA LYS A 186 -7.39 -16.59 -4.15
C LYS A 186 -6.99 -15.25 -3.54
N VAL A 187 -6.28 -15.31 -2.43
CA VAL A 187 -5.66 -14.14 -1.82
C VAL A 187 -4.30 -13.93 -2.46
N ILE A 188 -4.08 -12.75 -3.01
CA ILE A 188 -2.81 -12.35 -3.63
C ILE A 188 -2.17 -11.31 -2.72
N ASP A 189 -0.97 -11.59 -2.22
CA ASP A 189 -0.21 -10.60 -1.47
C ASP A 189 0.13 -9.42 -2.38
N TRP A 190 -0.40 -8.24 -2.03
CA TRP A 190 -0.16 -7.02 -2.79
C TRP A 190 1.32 -6.65 -2.86
N ASN A 191 2.08 -6.98 -1.84
CA ASN A 191 3.51 -6.67 -1.78
C ASN A 191 4.36 -7.55 -2.71
N SER A 192 3.81 -8.67 -3.18
CA SER A 192 4.46 -9.52 -4.19
C SER A 192 4.26 -9.02 -5.63
N LEU A 193 3.36 -8.05 -5.85
CA LEU A 193 3.08 -7.51 -7.16
C LEU A 193 4.17 -6.54 -7.62
N CYS A 194 4.47 -6.58 -8.90
CA CYS A 194 5.49 -5.75 -9.51
C CYS A 194 4.88 -4.75 -10.50
N VAL A 195 5.36 -3.51 -10.42
CA VAL A 195 5.13 -2.48 -11.44
C VAL A 195 6.44 -2.18 -12.13
N PHE A 196 6.43 -2.08 -13.43
CA PHE A 196 7.63 -1.82 -14.22
C PHE A 196 7.52 -0.50 -14.98
N PRO A 197 8.66 0.22 -15.15
CA PRO A 197 8.77 1.24 -16.17
C PRO A 197 8.44 0.67 -17.56
N LYS A 198 8.04 1.51 -18.49
CA LYS A 198 7.74 1.08 -19.87
C LYS A 198 8.93 0.41 -20.55
N ARG A 199 10.15 0.89 -20.25
CA ARG A 199 11.40 0.35 -20.75
C ARG A 199 12.36 0.08 -19.61
N VAL A 200 12.99 -1.06 -19.61
CA VAL A 200 13.92 -1.49 -18.56
C VAL A 200 15.14 -2.17 -19.16
N THR A 201 16.21 -2.21 -18.39
CA THR A 201 17.30 -3.17 -18.52
C THR A 201 17.26 -4.15 -17.35
N LEU A 202 17.66 -5.38 -17.59
CA LEU A 202 17.65 -6.46 -16.60
C LEU A 202 19.09 -6.92 -16.36
N LYS A 203 19.57 -6.77 -15.13
CA LYS A 203 20.93 -7.15 -14.74
C LYS A 203 20.88 -8.43 -13.93
N GLY A 204 21.60 -9.46 -14.40
CA GLY A 204 21.69 -10.75 -13.71
C GLY A 204 22.68 -10.76 -12.55
N PHE A 205 22.74 -11.85 -11.81
CA PHE A 205 23.63 -12.07 -10.64
C PHE A 205 25.12 -11.92 -10.99
N ASN A 206 25.51 -12.22 -12.23
CA ASN A 206 26.88 -12.07 -12.76
C ASN A 206 27.27 -10.60 -13.03
N GLY A 207 26.39 -9.64 -12.73
CA GLY A 207 26.62 -8.21 -12.92
C GLY A 207 26.50 -7.73 -14.37
N ARG A 208 26.11 -8.58 -15.32
CA ARG A 208 25.92 -8.25 -16.73
C ARG A 208 24.43 -8.08 -17.05
N TYR A 209 24.14 -7.42 -18.19
CA TYR A 209 22.77 -7.16 -18.61
C TYR A 209 22.27 -8.25 -19.57
N LEU A 210 20.98 -8.55 -19.44
CA LEU A 210 20.27 -9.41 -20.39
C LEU A 210 20.17 -8.70 -21.74
N ARG A 211 20.63 -9.36 -22.79
CA ARG A 211 20.62 -8.86 -24.17
C ARG A 211 20.04 -9.87 -25.14
N TYR A 212 19.52 -9.37 -26.23
CA TYR A 212 19.18 -10.19 -27.38
C TYR A 212 20.43 -10.52 -28.18
N GLU A 213 20.64 -11.82 -28.49
CA GLU A 213 21.73 -12.33 -29.30
C GLU A 213 21.24 -13.44 -30.23
N GLY A 214 21.14 -13.15 -31.53
CA GLY A 214 20.59 -14.09 -32.52
C GLY A 214 19.09 -14.35 -32.27
N LYS A 215 18.73 -15.40 -31.56
CA LYS A 215 17.36 -15.67 -31.06
C LYS A 215 17.27 -15.74 -29.55
N TYR A 216 18.40 -15.94 -28.90
CA TYR A 216 18.48 -16.15 -27.46
C TYR A 216 18.53 -14.85 -26.69
N LEU A 217 18.16 -14.95 -25.43
CA LEU A 217 18.34 -13.91 -24.43
C LEU A 217 19.50 -14.32 -23.53
N GLN A 218 20.59 -13.55 -23.56
CA GLN A 218 21.84 -13.88 -22.86
C GLN A 218 22.23 -12.80 -21.87
N VAL A 219 22.72 -13.19 -20.69
CA VAL A 219 23.19 -12.23 -19.66
C VAL A 219 24.69 -12.00 -19.83
N THR A 220 25.05 -11.33 -20.92
CA THR A 220 26.42 -11.03 -21.33
C THR A 220 26.67 -9.56 -21.66
N GLY A 221 25.63 -8.71 -21.64
CA GLY A 221 25.71 -7.31 -22.05
C GLY A 221 26.50 -6.45 -21.06
N VAL A 222 27.37 -5.58 -21.61
CA VAL A 222 28.23 -4.68 -20.82
C VAL A 222 28.15 -3.21 -21.25
N ASN A 223 27.66 -2.94 -22.47
CA ASN A 223 27.68 -1.60 -23.08
C ASN A 223 26.24 -1.14 -23.38
N ASN A 224 26.09 0.18 -23.57
CA ASN A 224 24.82 0.74 -24.04
C ASN A 224 24.52 0.30 -25.48
N HIS A 225 23.55 -0.59 -25.62
CA HIS A 225 23.09 -1.10 -26.92
C HIS A 225 21.58 -1.38 -26.87
N PRO A 226 20.80 -1.11 -27.92
CA PRO A 226 19.35 -1.37 -27.96
C PRO A 226 18.96 -2.81 -27.60
N SER A 227 19.82 -3.79 -27.84
CA SER A 227 19.59 -5.20 -27.48
C SER A 227 19.45 -5.45 -25.98
N LEU A 228 19.89 -4.52 -25.12
CA LEU A 228 19.74 -4.58 -23.65
C LEU A 228 18.37 -4.09 -23.19
N ILE A 229 17.64 -3.35 -24.04
CA ILE A 229 16.43 -2.65 -23.65
C ILE A 229 15.22 -3.54 -23.93
N HIS A 230 14.39 -3.70 -22.91
CA HIS A 230 13.15 -4.47 -22.98
C HIS A 230 11.95 -3.56 -22.71
N GLU A 231 10.95 -3.62 -23.59
CA GLU A 231 9.67 -2.94 -23.41
C GLU A 231 8.69 -3.85 -22.67
N ILE A 232 8.08 -3.30 -21.62
CA ILE A 232 7.15 -4.02 -20.76
C ILE A 232 5.70 -3.70 -21.16
N TYR A 233 4.91 -4.75 -21.34
CA TYR A 233 3.47 -4.71 -21.65
C TYR A 233 2.69 -5.41 -20.54
N PRO A 234 2.31 -4.67 -19.47
CA PRO A 234 1.57 -5.25 -18.35
C PRO A 234 0.19 -5.71 -18.81
N GLN A 235 -0.20 -6.88 -18.30
CA GLN A 235 -1.52 -7.44 -18.50
C GLN A 235 -2.41 -7.12 -17.31
N LYS A 236 -3.74 -7.22 -17.46
CA LYS A 236 -4.70 -6.92 -16.38
C LYS A 236 -4.54 -7.81 -15.14
N ASP A 237 -4.03 -9.00 -15.32
CA ASP A 237 -3.83 -10.01 -14.27
C ASP A 237 -2.46 -9.93 -13.55
N GLY A 238 -1.68 -8.87 -13.83
CA GLY A 238 -0.36 -8.63 -13.28
C GLY A 238 0.76 -9.40 -13.99
N ASN A 239 0.47 -10.21 -15.00
CA ASN A 239 1.45 -10.82 -15.85
C ASN A 239 2.02 -9.79 -16.86
N LEU A 240 3.13 -10.13 -17.48
CA LEU A 240 3.81 -9.27 -18.45
C LEU A 240 3.97 -9.99 -19.78
N LYS A 241 3.86 -9.24 -20.89
CA LYS A 241 4.52 -9.55 -22.14
C LYS A 241 5.74 -8.65 -22.27
N ILE A 242 6.85 -9.19 -22.70
CA ILE A 242 8.14 -8.47 -22.72
C ILE A 242 8.65 -8.50 -24.16
N LYS A 243 9.00 -7.33 -24.70
CA LYS A 243 9.51 -7.16 -26.06
C LYS A 243 10.93 -6.63 -26.02
N ASN A 244 11.85 -7.29 -26.70
CA ASN A 244 13.18 -6.71 -26.86
C ASN A 244 13.14 -5.59 -27.90
N LEU A 245 13.80 -4.46 -27.63
CA LEU A 245 13.71 -3.26 -28.46
C LEU A 245 14.46 -3.43 -29.79
N ASP A 246 15.62 -4.08 -29.79
CA ASP A 246 16.47 -4.27 -30.95
C ASP A 246 15.87 -5.24 -31.95
N SER A 247 15.49 -6.45 -31.49
CA SER A 247 14.87 -7.44 -32.35
C SER A 247 13.43 -7.08 -32.77
N GLY A 248 12.75 -6.19 -32.02
CA GLY A 248 11.33 -5.90 -32.19
C GLY A 248 10.43 -7.12 -31.91
N ARG A 249 10.93 -8.15 -31.25
CA ARG A 249 10.24 -9.42 -30.98
C ARG A 249 9.91 -9.57 -29.51
N PHE A 250 8.80 -10.28 -29.24
CA PHE A 250 8.39 -10.63 -27.87
C PHE A 250 9.14 -11.87 -27.39
N TRP A 251 9.38 -11.90 -26.08
CA TRP A 251 9.82 -13.10 -25.39
C TRP A 251 8.78 -14.20 -25.52
N ILE A 252 9.23 -15.42 -25.73
CA ILE A 252 8.37 -16.59 -25.81
C ILE A 252 9.11 -17.80 -25.22
N TYR A 253 8.37 -18.62 -24.48
CA TYR A 253 8.83 -19.93 -24.05
C TYR A 253 8.90 -20.87 -25.28
N ASP A 254 10.09 -21.24 -25.65
CA ASP A 254 10.42 -22.31 -26.63
C ASP A 254 11.04 -23.44 -25.80
N PRO A 255 10.70 -24.72 -26.00
CA PRO A 255 11.00 -25.77 -25.02
C PRO A 255 12.30 -25.54 -24.26
N ASP A 256 12.18 -25.36 -22.94
CA ASP A 256 13.23 -25.05 -21.97
C ASP A 256 13.86 -23.64 -22.08
N TRP A 257 13.86 -22.99 -23.22
CA TRP A 257 14.50 -21.68 -23.44
C TRP A 257 13.48 -20.53 -23.48
N ILE A 258 13.94 -19.37 -23.05
CA ILE A 258 13.22 -18.12 -23.32
C ILE A 258 13.95 -17.40 -24.44
N VAL A 259 13.25 -17.24 -25.56
CA VAL A 259 13.80 -16.62 -26.77
C VAL A 259 12.99 -15.38 -27.17
N ALA A 260 13.58 -14.46 -27.92
CA ALA A 260 12.88 -13.27 -28.42
C ALA A 260 12.59 -13.42 -29.93
N THR A 261 11.60 -14.24 -30.26
CA THR A 261 11.27 -14.60 -31.67
C THR A 261 9.81 -14.33 -32.04
N ALA A 262 8.90 -14.12 -31.07
CA ALA A 262 7.49 -13.93 -31.38
C ALA A 262 7.21 -12.54 -32.01
N GLY A 263 6.60 -12.55 -33.19
CA GLY A 263 6.28 -11.31 -33.92
C GLY A 263 5.00 -10.62 -33.44
N ASP A 264 4.05 -11.39 -32.92
CA ASP A 264 2.75 -10.89 -32.48
C ASP A 264 2.58 -11.08 -30.98
N GLY A 265 2.47 -9.96 -30.27
CA GLY A 265 2.19 -9.92 -28.83
C GLY A 265 0.70 -9.98 -28.46
N ASN A 266 -0.20 -9.92 -29.46
CA ASN A 266 -1.65 -9.90 -29.21
C ASN A 266 -2.26 -11.29 -28.98
N ARG A 267 -1.50 -12.36 -29.25
CA ARG A 267 -1.98 -13.73 -29.00
C ARG A 267 -2.21 -13.95 -27.51
N ASP A 268 -3.33 -14.57 -27.20
CA ASP A 268 -3.61 -15.10 -25.84
C ASP A 268 -2.91 -16.47 -25.69
N ASP A 269 -1.57 -16.43 -25.69
CA ASP A 269 -0.70 -17.59 -25.56
C ASP A 269 0.08 -17.52 -24.24
N PRO A 270 -0.07 -18.51 -23.35
CA PRO A 270 0.70 -18.60 -22.10
C PRO A 270 2.20 -18.52 -22.28
N LYS A 271 2.70 -19.02 -23.42
CA LYS A 271 4.13 -18.99 -23.73
C LYS A 271 4.69 -17.56 -23.83
N LEU A 272 3.83 -16.56 -24.08
CA LEU A 272 4.19 -15.13 -24.14
C LEU A 272 4.05 -14.41 -22.80
N LEU A 273 3.55 -15.11 -21.77
CA LEU A 273 3.23 -14.50 -20.48
C LEU A 273 4.27 -14.86 -19.41
N PHE A 274 4.73 -13.86 -18.72
CA PHE A 274 5.68 -13.98 -17.62
C PHE A 274 5.10 -13.33 -16.38
N ARG A 275 5.12 -14.06 -15.25
CA ARG A 275 4.70 -13.52 -13.94
C ARG A 275 5.92 -13.04 -13.19
N PRO A 276 6.07 -11.72 -13.00
CA PRO A 276 7.13 -11.21 -12.15
C PRO A 276 6.76 -11.40 -10.68
N VAL A 277 7.76 -11.70 -9.86
CA VAL A 277 7.64 -11.75 -8.40
C VAL A 277 8.75 -10.89 -7.80
N SER A 278 8.37 -9.95 -6.94
CA SER A 278 9.32 -9.10 -6.24
C SER A 278 9.97 -9.88 -5.10
N LEU A 279 11.29 -9.81 -5.00
CA LEU A 279 12.06 -10.34 -3.86
C LEU A 279 12.33 -9.23 -2.85
N HIS A 280 12.99 -8.19 -3.30
CA HIS A 280 13.30 -6.98 -2.50
C HIS A 280 13.66 -5.84 -3.45
N ASP A 281 13.40 -4.62 -3.05
CA ASP A 281 13.68 -3.40 -3.82
C ASP A 281 13.30 -3.54 -5.31
N ASN A 282 14.26 -3.48 -6.21
CA ASN A 282 14.09 -3.66 -7.64
C ASN A 282 14.61 -5.02 -8.15
N VAL A 283 14.76 -6.01 -7.29
CA VAL A 283 15.14 -7.38 -7.65
C VAL A 283 13.89 -8.25 -7.81
N VAL A 284 13.79 -8.90 -8.96
CA VAL A 284 12.65 -9.75 -9.32
C VAL A 284 13.11 -11.07 -9.90
N PHE A 285 12.22 -12.06 -9.90
CA PHE A 285 12.32 -13.21 -10.78
C PHE A 285 11.05 -13.38 -11.61
N PHE A 286 11.10 -14.19 -12.65
CA PHE A 286 9.98 -14.38 -13.57
C PHE A 286 9.57 -15.85 -13.64
N HIS A 287 8.27 -16.13 -13.48
CA HIS A 287 7.70 -17.42 -13.88
C HIS A 287 7.27 -17.36 -15.35
N SER A 288 7.69 -18.31 -16.14
CA SER A 288 7.10 -18.54 -17.46
C SER A 288 5.73 -19.21 -17.29
N LEU A 289 4.67 -18.64 -17.86
CA LEU A 289 3.36 -19.29 -17.84
C LEU A 289 3.21 -20.37 -18.91
N GLY A 290 4.21 -20.54 -19.78
CA GLY A 290 4.27 -21.62 -20.75
C GLY A 290 4.47 -23.01 -20.13
N ASN A 291 5.21 -23.07 -19.02
CA ASN A 291 5.49 -24.32 -18.29
C ASN A 291 5.45 -24.18 -16.76
N THR A 292 5.13 -22.99 -16.24
CA THR A 292 5.10 -22.64 -14.81
C THR A 292 6.44 -22.64 -14.07
N ALA A 293 7.56 -22.88 -14.75
CA ALA A 293 8.89 -22.84 -14.16
C ALA A 293 9.42 -21.40 -14.01
N ILE A 294 10.43 -21.24 -13.14
CA ILE A 294 11.13 -19.97 -12.96
C ILE A 294 12.22 -19.82 -14.02
N CYS A 295 12.34 -18.60 -14.56
CA CYS A 295 13.36 -18.24 -15.50
C CYS A 295 14.71 -18.08 -14.80
N ALA A 296 15.76 -18.78 -15.30
CA ALA A 296 17.11 -18.77 -14.76
C ALA A 296 18.17 -18.54 -15.84
N ILE A 297 19.34 -18.08 -15.44
CA ILE A 297 20.50 -17.92 -16.29
C ILE A 297 21.28 -19.23 -16.26
N ILE A 298 21.34 -19.93 -17.37
CA ILE A 298 21.98 -21.25 -17.47
C ILE A 298 23.01 -21.27 -18.60
N SER A 299 24.10 -22.03 -18.39
CA SER A 299 25.09 -22.33 -19.38
C SER A 299 25.11 -23.83 -19.62
N VAL A 300 24.61 -24.27 -20.80
CA VAL A 300 24.54 -25.68 -21.21
C VAL A 300 24.83 -25.76 -22.69
N ASP A 301 25.60 -26.75 -23.09
CA ASP A 301 25.95 -27.02 -24.48
C ASP A 301 26.48 -25.78 -25.21
N ASN A 302 26.96 -25.30 -25.87
CA ASN A 302 27.40 -24.09 -26.57
C ASN A 302 26.52 -22.82 -26.32
N LYS A 303 25.64 -22.86 -25.32
CA LYS A 303 24.79 -21.69 -24.91
C LYS A 303 25.25 -21.19 -23.56
N GLU A 304 25.92 -20.07 -23.56
CA GLU A 304 26.50 -19.47 -22.35
C GLU A 304 25.57 -18.35 -21.80
N ASN A 305 25.25 -18.42 -20.49
CA ASN A 305 24.45 -17.43 -19.79
C ASN A 305 23.10 -17.14 -20.48
N CYS A 306 22.47 -18.14 -21.07
CA CYS A 306 21.16 -18.00 -21.72
C CYS A 306 20.01 -18.09 -20.72
N LEU A 307 18.93 -17.38 -21.03
CA LEU A 307 17.70 -17.43 -20.24
C LEU A 307 16.92 -18.72 -20.53
N ASN A 308 16.68 -19.49 -19.49
CA ASN A 308 15.96 -20.77 -19.53
C ASN A 308 14.81 -20.74 -18.52
N ALA A 309 13.82 -21.63 -18.62
CA ALA A 309 12.71 -21.74 -17.68
C ALA A 309 12.59 -23.20 -17.18
N THR A 310 13.44 -23.59 -16.25
CA THR A 310 13.51 -24.96 -15.70
C THR A 310 13.52 -25.02 -14.18
N GLU A 311 13.74 -23.89 -13.49
CA GLU A 311 13.84 -23.90 -12.03
C GLU A 311 12.48 -23.99 -11.35
N SER A 312 12.41 -24.71 -10.22
CA SER A 312 11.24 -24.81 -9.35
C SER A 312 11.25 -23.79 -8.22
N ASP A 313 12.45 -23.40 -7.80
CA ASP A 313 12.68 -22.53 -6.64
C ASP A 313 13.58 -21.34 -6.99
N PRO A 314 13.43 -20.20 -6.31
CA PRO A 314 14.30 -19.05 -6.54
C PRO A 314 15.74 -19.32 -6.09
N THR A 315 16.70 -19.10 -7.02
CA THR A 315 18.15 -19.16 -6.78
C THR A 315 18.80 -17.83 -7.16
N GLU A 316 20.11 -17.67 -7.04
CA GLU A 316 20.81 -16.46 -7.53
C GLU A 316 20.68 -16.30 -9.05
N GLU A 317 20.70 -17.41 -9.80
CA GLU A 317 20.59 -17.44 -11.26
C GLU A 317 19.20 -17.00 -11.75
N THR A 318 18.18 -17.05 -10.89
CA THR A 318 16.83 -16.61 -11.24
C THR A 318 16.60 -15.12 -11.00
N GLN A 319 17.53 -14.41 -10.33
CA GLN A 319 17.37 -13.04 -9.90
C GLN A 319 17.80 -12.03 -10.95
N PHE A 320 16.93 -11.06 -11.19
CA PHE A 320 17.20 -9.93 -12.08
C PHE A 320 16.99 -8.62 -11.35
N LYS A 321 18.02 -7.78 -11.33
CA LYS A 321 17.88 -6.39 -10.91
C LYS A 321 17.31 -5.59 -12.06
N VAL A 322 16.11 -5.06 -11.87
CA VAL A 322 15.47 -4.15 -12.82
C VAL A 322 16.10 -2.78 -12.71
N SER A 323 16.54 -2.21 -13.83
CA SER A 323 17.19 -0.92 -13.91
C SER A 323 16.62 -0.10 -15.08
N GLU A 324 16.77 1.20 -14.99
CA GLU A 324 16.47 2.14 -16.07
C GLU A 324 17.77 2.69 -16.71
N ASP A 325 18.89 2.04 -16.42
CA ASP A 325 20.16 2.35 -17.06
C ASP A 325 20.02 2.28 -18.58
N TYR A 326 20.56 3.28 -19.27
CA TYR A 326 20.52 3.41 -20.74
C TYR A 326 19.13 3.70 -21.34
N VAL A 327 18.08 3.93 -20.53
CA VAL A 327 16.73 4.20 -21.05
C VAL A 327 16.15 5.52 -20.57
N LEU A 328 16.40 5.91 -19.34
CA LEU A 328 15.80 7.09 -18.72
C LEU A 328 16.83 8.22 -18.53
N GLN A 329 16.52 9.41 -19.06
CA GLN A 329 17.25 10.63 -18.80
C GLN A 329 16.70 11.35 -17.57
N ARG A 330 15.38 11.51 -17.50
CA ARG A 330 14.70 12.26 -16.44
C ARG A 330 13.28 11.76 -16.20
N ARG A 331 12.86 11.77 -14.92
CA ARG A 331 11.48 11.56 -14.50
C ARG A 331 10.98 12.77 -13.72
N LYS A 332 9.79 13.26 -13.99
CA LYS A 332 9.12 14.35 -13.27
C LYS A 332 7.78 13.87 -12.74
N ILE A 333 7.49 14.16 -11.47
CA ILE A 333 6.17 14.02 -10.88
C ILE A 333 5.46 15.36 -10.95
N ASP A 334 4.22 15.37 -11.37
CA ASP A 334 3.42 16.58 -11.57
C ASP A 334 1.95 16.32 -11.24
N LYS A 335 1.15 17.37 -11.14
CA LYS A 335 -0.31 17.35 -10.98
C LYS A 335 -0.79 16.41 -9.84
N MET A 336 -0.18 16.53 -8.66
CA MET A 336 -0.62 15.80 -7.49
C MET A 336 -1.98 16.32 -7.03
N GLN A 337 -2.95 15.40 -6.86
CA GLN A 337 -4.32 15.71 -6.42
C GLN A 337 -4.70 14.80 -5.27
N TYR A 338 -4.85 15.37 -4.07
CA TYR A 338 -5.25 14.67 -2.87
C TYR A 338 -6.77 14.50 -2.82
N LYS A 339 -7.23 13.28 -2.53
CA LYS A 339 -8.64 12.93 -2.31
C LYS A 339 -8.94 13.11 -0.82
N LEU A 340 -9.09 14.35 -0.38
CA LEU A 340 -9.24 14.70 1.04
C LEU A 340 -10.50 14.07 1.67
N GLU A 341 -11.57 13.92 0.89
CA GLU A 341 -12.82 13.26 1.27
C GLU A 341 -12.63 11.78 1.62
N ASN A 342 -11.56 11.17 1.10
CA ASN A 342 -11.13 9.81 1.39
C ASN A 342 -9.98 9.77 2.42
N GLY A 343 -9.66 10.91 3.03
CA GLY A 343 -8.69 10.98 4.11
C GLY A 343 -9.19 10.28 5.37
N ARG A 344 -8.30 9.58 6.08
CA ARG A 344 -8.58 9.04 7.41
C ARG A 344 -7.62 9.57 8.45
N ILE A 345 -8.09 9.65 9.70
CA ILE A 345 -7.27 9.94 10.89
C ILE A 345 -7.24 8.68 11.74
N TYR A 346 -6.07 8.31 12.22
CA TYR A 346 -5.88 7.12 13.06
C TYR A 346 -4.73 7.28 14.05
N GLY A 347 -4.62 6.38 15.02
CA GLY A 347 -3.55 6.39 16.01
C GLY A 347 -3.55 7.64 16.86
N GLU A 348 -4.73 8.22 17.12
CA GLU A 348 -4.88 9.44 17.91
C GLU A 348 -4.46 9.21 19.37
N ARG A 349 -3.66 10.13 19.89
CA ARG A 349 -3.24 10.14 21.30
C ARG A 349 -3.25 11.55 21.86
N VAL A 350 -3.54 11.67 23.15
CA VAL A 350 -3.48 12.93 23.89
C VAL A 350 -2.12 13.01 24.63
N TRP A 351 -1.45 14.12 24.44
CA TRP A 351 -0.14 14.37 25.03
C TRP A 351 -0.12 15.65 25.83
N SER A 352 0.51 15.64 27.01
CA SER A 352 0.83 16.87 27.74
C SER A 352 2.13 17.46 27.18
N VAL A 353 2.05 18.61 26.56
CA VAL A 353 3.18 19.23 25.84
C VAL A 353 3.84 20.36 26.63
N ALA A 354 3.10 20.98 27.55
CA ALA A 354 3.65 22.02 28.41
C ALA A 354 2.91 22.04 29.77
N LYS A 355 3.61 22.47 30.80
CA LYS A 355 3.08 22.62 32.16
C LYS A 355 3.58 23.93 32.75
N GLY A 356 2.73 24.58 33.52
CA GLY A 356 3.05 25.80 34.27
C GLY A 356 2.28 25.89 35.58
N TYR A 357 2.60 26.88 36.37
CA TYR A 357 1.91 27.18 37.61
C TYR A 357 1.61 28.67 37.68
N ALA A 358 0.43 29.02 38.17
CA ALA A 358 0.07 30.36 38.55
C ALA A 358 -0.22 30.43 40.04
N ILE A 359 0.29 31.45 40.71
CA ILE A 359 0.09 31.65 42.13
C ILE A 359 -0.53 33.01 42.32
N ASN A 360 -1.68 33.04 42.99
CA ASN A 360 -2.34 34.26 43.42
C ASN A 360 -2.28 34.34 44.97
N LYS A 361 -1.50 35.29 45.48
CA LYS A 361 -1.32 35.53 46.92
C LYS A 361 -2.31 36.60 47.46
N THR A 362 -3.12 37.20 46.58
CA THR A 362 -4.05 38.28 46.92
C THR A 362 -5.40 37.75 47.43
N GLU A 363 -6.21 38.63 48.01
CA GLU A 363 -7.58 38.33 48.49
C GLU A 363 -8.62 38.35 47.34
N LYS A 364 -8.22 38.71 46.11
CA LYS A 364 -9.14 38.81 44.96
C LYS A 364 -8.67 37.86 43.85
N PRO A 365 -9.60 37.35 43.01
CA PRO A 365 -9.22 36.62 41.82
C PRO A 365 -8.33 37.46 40.92
N ASP A 366 -7.29 36.80 40.32
CA ASP A 366 -6.35 37.44 39.41
C ASP A 366 -6.35 36.75 38.06
N LYS A 367 -6.20 37.49 36.97
CA LYS A 367 -6.10 36.96 35.60
C LYS A 367 -4.65 36.93 35.17
N ILE A 368 -4.12 35.72 35.02
CA ILE A 368 -2.73 35.50 34.66
C ILE A 368 -2.68 35.01 33.21
N LYS A 369 -1.88 35.70 32.36
CA LYS A 369 -1.65 35.33 30.97
C LYS A 369 -0.47 34.38 30.86
N PHE A 370 -0.67 33.28 30.13
CA PHE A 370 0.34 32.29 29.84
C PHE A 370 0.64 32.24 28.36
N THR A 371 1.91 32.06 28.00
CA THR A 371 2.37 31.73 26.69
C THR A 371 3.16 30.41 26.78
N PHE A 372 2.71 29.40 26.11
CA PHE A 372 3.36 28.11 26.03
C PHE A 372 3.89 27.89 24.63
N SER A 373 5.09 27.35 24.52
CA SER A 373 5.69 26.97 23.23
C SER A 373 6.20 25.53 23.32
N PHE A 374 6.04 24.77 22.24
CA PHE A 374 6.56 23.40 22.14
C PHE A 374 6.90 23.07 20.66
N GLU A 375 7.81 22.12 20.47
CA GLU A 375 8.13 21.62 19.14
C GLU A 375 7.14 20.52 18.72
N ASP A 376 6.36 20.77 17.66
CA ASP A 376 5.56 19.74 16.99
C ASP A 376 6.44 19.01 15.96
N LYS A 377 6.80 17.78 16.27
CA LYS A 377 7.57 16.91 15.38
C LYS A 377 6.62 16.34 14.35
N ARG A 378 6.70 16.79 13.12
CA ARG A 378 5.89 16.31 12.00
C ARG A 378 6.63 15.27 11.20
N ASN A 379 5.87 14.42 10.58
CA ASN A 379 6.37 13.43 9.64
C ASN A 379 5.49 13.44 8.39
N LYS A 380 6.11 13.34 7.22
CA LYS A 380 5.44 13.33 5.92
C LYS A 380 6.06 12.25 5.05
N LYS A 381 5.21 11.51 4.38
CA LYS A 381 5.63 10.42 3.52
C LYS A 381 4.69 10.32 2.32
N TRP A 382 5.28 10.25 1.13
CA TRP A 382 4.57 9.96 -0.12
C TRP A 382 5.03 8.62 -0.62
N THR A 383 4.09 7.74 -0.93
CA THR A 383 4.37 6.39 -1.43
C THR A 383 3.44 6.03 -2.57
N SER A 384 3.90 5.15 -3.43
CA SER A 384 3.13 4.47 -4.46
C SER A 384 3.76 3.10 -4.67
N ILE A 385 3.10 2.20 -5.36
CA ILE A 385 3.68 0.90 -5.68
C ILE A 385 4.96 1.05 -6.53
N PHE A 386 4.97 2.03 -7.44
CA PHE A 386 6.14 2.33 -8.26
C PHE A 386 7.32 2.86 -7.42
N ALA A 387 7.09 3.85 -6.56
CA ALA A 387 8.12 4.45 -5.72
C ALA A 387 8.73 3.43 -4.73
N LYS A 388 7.94 2.46 -4.29
CA LYS A 388 8.40 1.39 -3.41
C LYS A 388 9.42 0.47 -4.10
N GLN A 389 9.23 0.17 -5.38
CA GLN A 389 10.04 -0.81 -6.10
C GLN A 389 11.25 -0.21 -6.81
N PHE A 390 11.16 1.02 -7.33
CA PHE A 390 12.16 1.59 -8.23
C PHE A 390 12.87 2.83 -7.68
N GLU A 391 12.87 3.04 -6.36
CA GLU A 391 13.55 4.18 -5.73
C GLU A 391 13.44 5.47 -6.55
N ALA A 392 12.25 5.84 -6.97
CA ALA A 392 12.04 7.05 -7.73
C ALA A 392 12.37 8.28 -6.87
N THR A 393 13.66 8.56 -6.71
CA THR A 393 14.15 9.73 -6.01
C THR A 393 13.81 10.96 -6.83
N LYS A 394 12.78 11.70 -6.42
CA LYS A 394 12.45 12.98 -7.04
C LYS A 394 12.20 14.01 -5.97
N ILE A 395 12.87 15.12 -6.16
CA ILE A 395 12.63 16.33 -5.41
C ILE A 395 11.43 17.02 -6.07
N PHE A 396 10.40 17.30 -5.31
CA PHE A 396 9.20 18.01 -5.77
C PHE A 396 8.72 18.99 -4.69
N ASN A 397 8.00 20.02 -5.11
CA ASN A 397 7.34 20.94 -4.21
C ASN A 397 5.85 20.62 -4.22
N ALA A 398 5.24 20.50 -3.04
CA ALA A 398 3.81 20.23 -2.93
C ALA A 398 3.23 20.86 -1.67
N GLU A 399 1.97 21.25 -1.75
CA GLU A 399 1.12 21.38 -0.59
C GLU A 399 0.79 19.97 -0.10
N PHE A 400 0.67 19.76 1.20
CA PHE A 400 0.42 18.43 1.75
C PHE A 400 -0.72 18.45 2.76
N PRO A 401 -1.48 17.33 2.89
CA PRO A 401 -2.55 17.21 3.87
C PRO A 401 -2.04 17.29 5.31
N SER A 402 -2.87 17.83 6.19
CA SER A 402 -2.63 17.86 7.64
C SER A 402 -3.94 17.73 8.40
N ILE A 403 -3.85 17.37 9.67
CA ILE A 403 -5.02 17.29 10.55
C ILE A 403 -5.21 18.67 11.20
N LYS A 404 -6.42 19.20 11.07
CA LYS A 404 -6.86 20.41 11.76
C LYS A 404 -8.27 20.18 12.33
N ASP A 405 -8.48 20.49 13.59
CA ASP A 405 -9.78 20.38 14.29
C ASP A 405 -10.48 19.00 14.16
N GLY A 406 -9.69 17.93 13.95
CA GLY A 406 -10.21 16.58 13.79
C GLY A 406 -10.58 16.19 12.36
N GLU A 407 -10.25 17.03 11.39
CA GLU A 407 -10.46 16.77 9.96
C GLU A 407 -9.15 16.81 9.18
N VAL A 408 -9.09 16.10 8.09
CA VAL A 408 -7.97 16.17 7.15
C VAL A 408 -8.21 17.32 6.19
N ILE A 409 -7.33 18.30 6.22
CA ILE A 409 -7.40 19.45 5.33
C ILE A 409 -6.17 19.55 4.44
N LYS A 410 -6.27 20.26 3.32
CA LYS A 410 -5.13 20.67 2.52
C LYS A 410 -4.35 21.74 3.30
N GLY A 411 -3.06 21.50 3.52
CA GLY A 411 -2.21 22.48 4.17
C GLY A 411 -1.99 23.71 3.28
N ASN A 412 -1.88 24.87 3.89
CA ASN A 412 -1.61 26.14 3.18
C ASN A 412 -0.11 26.35 2.92
N THR A 413 0.75 25.46 3.34
CA THR A 413 2.21 25.61 3.26
C THR A 413 2.70 24.90 2.02
N ILE A 414 3.19 25.64 1.05
CA ILE A 414 4.02 25.09 0.01
C ILE A 414 5.38 24.85 0.66
N GLY A 415 5.68 23.59 0.88
CA GLY A 415 6.95 23.18 1.42
C GLY A 415 7.70 22.36 0.37
N GLY A 416 8.96 22.17 0.57
CA GLY A 416 9.84 21.38 -0.28
C GLY A 416 11.26 21.88 -0.24
N PRO A 417 12.18 21.18 -0.89
CA PRO A 417 11.94 20.01 -1.75
C PRO A 417 11.64 18.74 -0.96
N TYR A 418 10.65 17.98 -1.39
CA TYR A 418 10.34 16.66 -0.85
C TYR A 418 10.92 15.58 -1.74
N THR A 419 11.24 14.43 -1.15
CA THR A 419 11.73 13.27 -1.88
C THR A 419 10.60 12.23 -2.01
N TRP A 420 10.37 11.79 -3.24
CA TRP A 420 9.45 10.69 -3.55
C TRP A 420 10.10 9.35 -3.21
N ARG A 421 9.99 8.95 -1.95
CA ARG A 421 10.58 7.72 -1.40
C ARG A 421 9.70 7.13 -0.30
N GLU A 422 10.00 5.89 0.11
CA GLU A 422 9.50 5.34 1.36
C GLU A 422 10.09 5.99 2.62
N THR A 423 11.04 6.89 2.49
CA THR A 423 11.66 7.59 3.62
C THR A 423 10.79 8.74 4.12
N ASP A 424 10.76 8.89 5.44
CA ASP A 424 9.99 9.92 6.11
C ASP A 424 10.71 11.27 6.07
N ASP A 425 10.05 12.30 5.58
CA ASP A 425 10.48 13.69 5.79
C ASP A 425 10.04 14.17 7.17
N LYS A 426 11.01 14.49 8.02
CA LYS A 426 10.79 14.92 9.41
C LYS A 426 11.00 16.41 9.54
N ASP A 427 9.98 17.10 10.00
CA ASP A 427 10.00 18.51 10.33
C ASP A 427 9.76 18.74 11.81
N LYS A 428 10.23 19.90 12.27
CA LYS A 428 9.88 20.44 13.58
C LYS A 428 9.31 21.83 13.40
N ILE A 429 8.12 22.05 13.94
CA ILE A 429 7.47 23.36 13.91
C ILE A 429 7.28 23.82 15.35
N LEU A 430 7.75 25.03 15.64
CA LEU A 430 7.49 25.65 16.92
C LEU A 430 6.02 26.13 16.96
N MET A 431 5.25 25.53 17.83
CA MET A 431 3.85 25.88 18.08
C MET A 431 3.78 26.72 19.35
N SER A 432 2.95 27.75 19.35
CA SER A 432 2.68 28.55 20.54
C SER A 432 1.18 28.61 20.85
N CYS A 433 0.86 28.59 22.11
CA CYS A 433 -0.51 28.74 22.63
C CYS A 433 -0.55 29.81 23.72
N ASN A 434 -1.42 30.77 23.56
CA ASN A 434 -1.65 31.80 24.55
C ASN A 434 -3.00 31.57 25.26
N SER A 435 -3.00 31.70 26.58
CA SER A 435 -4.23 31.60 27.37
C SER A 435 -4.21 32.52 28.56
N THR A 436 -5.39 32.95 28.98
CA THR A 436 -5.58 33.72 30.22
C THR A 436 -6.40 32.88 31.19
N ILE A 437 -5.87 32.65 32.37
CA ILE A 437 -6.47 31.81 33.39
C ILE A 437 -6.80 32.68 34.61
N THR A 438 -8.03 32.54 35.12
CA THR A 438 -8.41 33.16 36.38
C THR A 438 -7.96 32.29 37.55
N VAL A 439 -7.03 32.81 38.36
CA VAL A 439 -6.51 32.14 39.55
C VAL A 439 -7.29 32.63 40.78
N PRO A 440 -7.96 31.76 41.55
CA PRO A 440 -8.69 32.16 42.74
C PRO A 440 -7.79 32.80 43.79
N PRO A 441 -8.34 33.56 44.74
CA PRO A 441 -7.60 34.14 45.86
C PRO A 441 -6.80 33.09 46.62
N LYS A 442 -5.61 33.46 47.12
CA LYS A 442 -4.76 32.61 47.96
C LYS A 442 -4.62 31.19 47.45
N SER A 443 -4.44 31.04 46.15
CA SER A 443 -4.35 29.71 45.53
C SER A 443 -3.25 29.59 44.52
N LYS A 444 -2.84 28.33 44.32
CA LYS A 444 -1.92 27.91 43.26
C LYS A 444 -2.72 27.07 42.25
N VAL A 445 -2.61 27.37 40.97
CA VAL A 445 -3.22 26.60 39.90
C VAL A 445 -2.13 26.01 39.03
N LYS A 446 -2.18 24.72 38.84
CA LYS A 446 -1.35 24.01 37.84
C LYS A 446 -2.07 24.10 36.51
N VAL A 447 -1.31 24.46 35.48
CA VAL A 447 -1.80 24.59 34.11
C VAL A 447 -1.10 23.56 33.25
N ASN A 448 -1.88 22.74 32.56
CA ASN A 448 -1.32 21.78 31.59
C ASN A 448 -1.88 22.13 30.20
N VAL A 449 -0.99 22.12 29.22
CA VAL A 449 -1.39 22.17 27.81
C VAL A 449 -1.33 20.74 27.26
N VAL A 450 -2.45 20.26 26.79
CA VAL A 450 -2.57 18.96 26.15
C VAL A 450 -2.94 19.16 24.68
N VAL A 451 -2.43 18.28 23.83
CA VAL A 451 -2.71 18.27 22.39
C VAL A 451 -3.12 16.87 21.97
N LYS A 452 -3.99 16.76 21.01
CA LYS A 452 -4.16 15.54 20.25
C LYS A 452 -3.08 15.47 19.18
N ARG A 453 -2.52 14.29 18.98
CA ARG A 453 -1.59 13.96 17.90
C ARG A 453 -2.11 12.71 17.20
N GLY A 454 -2.11 12.72 15.88
CA GLY A 454 -2.60 11.60 15.07
C GLY A 454 -1.89 11.50 13.75
N PHE A 455 -2.12 10.38 13.09
CA PHE A 455 -1.73 10.13 11.71
C PHE A 455 -2.90 10.47 10.81
N CYS A 456 -2.62 11.07 9.65
CA CYS A 456 -3.57 11.10 8.53
C CYS A 456 -3.01 10.28 7.37
N GLU A 457 -3.90 9.60 6.67
CA GLU A 457 -3.61 8.89 5.43
C GLU A 457 -4.56 9.37 4.35
N VAL A 458 -4.02 9.82 3.22
CA VAL A 458 -4.80 10.44 2.14
C VAL A 458 -4.38 9.83 0.79
N PRO A 459 -5.29 9.17 0.08
CA PRO A 459 -5.04 8.76 -1.30
C PRO A 459 -4.84 9.97 -2.21
N PHE A 460 -3.99 9.83 -3.22
CA PHE A 460 -3.80 10.88 -4.22
C PHE A 460 -3.50 10.30 -5.60
N SER A 461 -3.81 11.08 -6.64
CA SER A 461 -3.39 10.84 -8.00
C SER A 461 -2.24 11.77 -8.39
N TYR A 462 -1.45 11.36 -9.37
CA TYR A 462 -0.33 12.13 -9.88
C TYR A 462 -0.04 11.78 -11.34
N THR A 463 0.69 12.66 -12.00
CA THR A 463 1.19 12.43 -13.36
C THR A 463 2.71 12.25 -13.32
N GLN A 464 3.20 11.21 -13.96
CA GLN A 464 4.62 10.95 -14.15
C GLN A 464 5.00 11.24 -15.59
N ILE A 465 6.02 12.04 -15.79
CA ILE A 465 6.59 12.36 -17.10
C ILE A 465 8.01 11.81 -17.13
N GLU A 466 8.24 10.86 -18.02
CA GLU A 466 9.56 10.25 -18.27
C GLU A 466 10.14 10.75 -19.56
N THR A 467 11.36 11.26 -19.51
CA THR A 467 12.12 11.67 -20.69
C THR A 467 13.17 10.60 -20.98
N SER A 468 13.11 9.97 -22.15
CA SER A 468 14.13 9.01 -22.58
C SER A 468 15.44 9.70 -22.89
N LEU A 469 16.53 8.93 -23.04
CA LEU A 469 17.84 9.47 -23.50
C LEU A 469 17.76 10.10 -24.88
N GLU A 470 16.77 9.71 -25.70
CA GLU A 470 16.51 10.29 -27.02
C GLU A 470 15.67 11.58 -26.95
N GLY A 471 15.35 12.06 -25.74
CA GLY A 471 14.55 13.27 -25.53
C GLY A 471 13.04 13.08 -25.69
N ARG A 472 12.54 11.87 -25.90
CA ARG A 472 11.10 11.58 -26.02
C ARG A 472 10.44 11.56 -24.65
N ASN A 473 9.30 12.24 -24.53
CA ASN A 473 8.50 12.24 -23.32
C ASN A 473 7.41 11.16 -23.37
N ASN A 474 7.30 10.38 -22.29
CA ASN A 474 6.18 9.50 -21.99
C ASN A 474 5.46 10.05 -20.75
N THR A 475 4.16 10.30 -20.87
CA THR A 475 3.34 10.84 -19.78
C THR A 475 2.32 9.82 -19.36
N GLN A 476 2.27 9.49 -18.08
CA GLN A 476 1.36 8.52 -17.52
C GLN A 476 0.74 9.05 -16.22
N SER A 477 -0.56 8.87 -16.05
CA SER A 477 -1.29 9.21 -14.84
C SER A 477 -1.47 7.97 -13.96
N TYR A 478 -1.29 8.17 -12.65
CA TYR A 478 -1.42 7.15 -11.62
C TYR A 478 -2.39 7.62 -10.55
N ASN A 479 -3.06 6.68 -9.89
CA ASN A 479 -4.02 6.96 -8.81
C ASN A 479 -3.76 6.10 -7.55
N ASP A 480 -2.58 5.49 -7.45
CA ASP A 480 -2.13 4.59 -6.40
C ASP A 480 -1.30 5.29 -5.31
N GLY A 481 -1.18 6.62 -5.39
CA GLY A 481 -0.44 7.41 -4.41
C GLY A 481 -1.12 7.41 -3.05
N VAL A 482 -0.33 7.28 -1.98
CA VAL A 482 -0.76 7.42 -0.59
C VAL A 482 0.16 8.39 0.14
N PHE A 483 -0.42 9.45 0.66
CA PHE A 483 0.23 10.36 1.58
C PHE A 483 -0.04 9.93 3.01
N THR A 484 0.97 9.90 3.85
CA THR A 484 0.85 9.71 5.29
C THR A 484 1.50 10.89 6.01
N GLY A 485 0.77 11.55 6.89
CA GLY A 485 1.23 12.66 7.69
C GLY A 485 1.00 12.46 9.19
N VAL A 486 1.82 13.10 10.00
CA VAL A 486 1.66 13.14 11.47
C VAL A 486 1.79 14.57 11.95
N ASN A 487 0.80 15.05 12.69
CA ASN A 487 0.88 16.36 13.33
C ASN A 487 0.04 16.43 14.61
N SER A 488 0.31 17.45 15.42
CA SER A 488 -0.47 17.79 16.60
C SER A 488 -1.60 18.77 16.22
N TYR A 489 -2.74 18.63 16.87
CA TYR A 489 -3.94 19.44 16.66
C TYR A 489 -4.82 19.45 17.93
N GLN A 490 -5.90 20.24 17.96
CA GLN A 490 -6.85 20.35 19.08
C GLN A 490 -6.16 20.61 20.44
N PHE A 491 -5.66 21.83 20.60
CA PHE A 491 -5.06 22.27 21.85
C PHE A 491 -6.13 22.45 22.92
N GLN A 492 -5.88 21.89 24.11
CA GLN A 492 -6.70 22.07 25.28
C GLN A 492 -5.84 22.49 26.45
N ILE A 493 -6.37 23.41 27.28
CA ILE A 493 -5.74 23.81 28.51
C ILE A 493 -6.58 23.25 29.65
N THR A 494 -5.95 22.45 30.49
CA THR A 494 -6.56 21.93 31.72
C THR A 494 -5.90 22.60 32.92
N THR A 495 -6.70 22.85 33.94
CA THR A 495 -6.25 23.52 35.16
C THR A 495 -6.64 22.68 36.39
N ASP A 496 -5.65 22.45 37.27
CA ASP A 496 -5.83 21.77 38.54
C ASP A 496 -5.53 22.74 39.68
N LYS A 497 -6.46 22.89 40.61
CA LYS A 497 -6.25 23.70 41.84
C LYS A 497 -5.33 22.92 42.78
N VAL A 498 -4.24 23.54 43.21
CA VAL A 498 -3.30 22.99 44.19
C VAL A 498 -3.35 23.85 45.44
N ALA A 499 -3.50 23.24 46.60
CA ALA A 499 -3.43 23.99 47.86
C ALA A 499 -2.08 24.68 48.00
N LEU A 500 -2.08 25.93 48.46
CA LEU A 500 -0.82 26.55 48.91
C LEU A 500 -0.43 25.88 50.22
N PRO A 501 0.84 25.51 50.39
CA PRO A 501 1.30 25.14 51.75
C PRO A 501 1.08 26.31 52.67
N VAL A 502 0.49 26.04 53.83
CA VAL A 502 0.22 26.99 54.92
C VAL A 502 1.53 27.51 55.46
#